data_79dcb80bd59d29f839cf0048dbb48e9d
#
_entry.id   79dcb80bd59d29f839cf0048dbb48e9d
#
_cell.length_a   1.000
_cell.length_b   1.000
_cell.length_c   1.000
_cell.angle_alpha   90.00
_cell.angle_beta   90.00
_cell.angle_gamma   90.00
#
_symmetry.space_group_name_H-M   'P 1'
#
loop_
_entity.id
_entity.type
_entity.pdbx_description
1 polymer ?
#
loop_
_entity_poly.entity_id
_entity_poly.type
_entity_poly.pdbx_seq_one_letter_code
_entity_poly.pdbx_strand_id
1 'polypeptide(L)'
;SDFIDRLGLTVADLSDDTVRELMQVFPEWMPAANPVDLWPAIELNGRKKVYKTAFQAVCADPNVDGVLFHSFVGGIASETDITGLAEIARSGGKPLFGWVMGKRDDVHQFRLHTRELGVPAFPELYRAVECMAAVFKRSRYSQRKMI
;
A
#
# COMPACT_ATOMS: atom_id res chain seq x y z
N SER A 1 -13.88 -1.66 -8.37
CA SER A 1 -14.03 -0.19 -8.38
C SER A 1 -15.27 0.26 -7.63
N ASP A 2 -16.46 -0.26 -7.90
CA ASP A 2 -17.75 0.22 -7.32
C ASP A 2 -17.78 0.34 -5.78
N PHE A 3 -17.10 -0.53 -5.05
CA PHE A 3 -17.05 -0.47 -3.60
C PHE A 3 -16.17 0.70 -3.12
N ILE A 4 -15.04 0.91 -3.74
CA ILE A 4 -14.11 2.01 -3.45
C ILE A 4 -14.81 3.35 -3.71
N ASP A 5 -15.46 3.47 -4.87
CA ASP A 5 -16.19 4.68 -5.28
C ASP A 5 -17.35 5.03 -4.33
N ARG A 6 -18.12 4.03 -3.86
CA ARG A 6 -19.20 4.23 -2.87
C ARG A 6 -18.70 4.80 -1.53
N LEU A 7 -17.46 4.54 -1.17
CA LEU A 7 -16.82 5.08 0.03
C LEU A 7 -16.17 6.45 -0.20
N GLY A 8 -16.25 7.00 -1.41
CA GLY A 8 -15.68 8.29 -1.79
C GLY A 8 -14.16 8.28 -1.95
N LEU A 9 -13.61 7.11 -2.27
CA LEU A 9 -12.22 6.92 -2.65
C LEU A 9 -12.15 6.67 -4.17
N THR A 10 -11.00 6.93 -4.76
CA THR A 10 -10.72 6.68 -6.18
C THR A 10 -9.38 5.95 -6.30
N VAL A 11 -9.28 5.00 -7.22
CA VAL A 11 -7.99 4.41 -7.58
C VAL A 11 -7.20 5.44 -8.36
N ALA A 12 -6.05 5.84 -7.84
CA ALA A 12 -5.24 6.91 -8.44
C ALA A 12 -4.65 6.51 -9.79
N ASP A 13 -4.69 7.39 -10.76
CA ASP A 13 -3.88 7.28 -11.97
C ASP A 13 -2.45 7.69 -11.60
N LEU A 14 -1.50 6.76 -11.76
CA LEU A 14 -0.11 7.00 -11.46
C LEU A 14 0.51 8.00 -12.46
N SER A 15 1.37 8.88 -11.96
CA SER A 15 2.11 9.80 -12.80
C SER A 15 3.09 9.06 -13.72
N ASP A 16 3.44 9.67 -14.86
CA ASP A 16 4.42 9.11 -15.81
C ASP A 16 5.78 8.86 -15.16
N ASP A 17 6.16 9.68 -14.18
CA ASP A 17 7.41 9.51 -13.43
C ASP A 17 7.37 8.27 -12.57
N THR A 18 6.27 8.04 -11.84
CA THR A 18 6.05 6.83 -11.04
C THR A 18 6.04 5.58 -11.92
N VAL A 19 5.33 5.62 -13.04
CA VAL A 19 5.32 4.51 -14.00
C VAL A 19 6.73 4.21 -14.50
N ARG A 20 7.52 5.23 -14.86
CA ARG A 20 8.92 5.08 -15.29
C ARG A 20 9.81 4.44 -14.22
N GLU A 21 9.65 4.83 -12.96
CA GLU A 21 10.40 4.24 -11.84
C GLU A 21 10.00 2.78 -11.60
N LEU A 22 8.71 2.46 -11.66
CA LEU A 22 8.23 1.08 -11.56
C LEU A 22 8.79 0.19 -12.68
N MET A 23 8.82 0.69 -13.91
CA MET A 23 9.35 -0.05 -15.07
C MET A 23 10.82 -0.42 -14.96
N GLN A 24 11.59 0.19 -14.04
CA GLN A 24 12.98 -0.22 -13.79
C GLN A 24 13.09 -1.63 -13.15
N VAL A 25 12.02 -2.10 -12.52
CA VAL A 25 11.99 -3.41 -11.86
C VAL A 25 10.92 -4.34 -12.43
N PHE A 26 10.08 -3.85 -13.34
CA PHE A 26 9.04 -4.62 -14.02
C PHE A 26 9.57 -5.27 -15.30
N PRO A 27 9.01 -6.44 -15.70
CA PRO A 27 9.31 -7.01 -17.00
C PRO A 27 8.75 -6.12 -18.15
N GLU A 28 9.47 -6.03 -19.26
CA GLU A 28 9.10 -5.18 -20.39
C GLU A 28 7.71 -5.46 -20.98
N TRP A 29 7.25 -6.71 -20.87
CA TRP A 29 5.94 -7.15 -21.37
C TRP A 29 4.76 -6.75 -20.48
N MET A 30 5.01 -6.26 -19.26
CA MET A 30 3.98 -5.92 -18.29
C MET A 30 4.01 -4.43 -17.95
N PRO A 31 3.06 -3.63 -18.42
CA PRO A 31 2.99 -2.23 -18.05
C PRO A 31 2.65 -2.09 -16.55
N ALA A 32 3.33 -1.16 -15.89
CA ALA A 32 3.00 -0.80 -14.52
C ALA A 32 1.68 -0.03 -14.51
N ALA A 33 0.68 -0.53 -13.79
CA ALA A 33 -0.63 0.09 -13.63
C ALA A 33 -1.12 -0.07 -12.19
N ASN A 34 -2.03 0.78 -11.76
CA ASN A 34 -2.69 0.67 -10.46
C ASN A 34 -4.03 -0.11 -10.59
N PRO A 35 -4.25 -1.21 -9.87
CA PRO A 35 -3.38 -1.78 -8.83
C PRO A 35 -2.04 -2.31 -9.35
N VAL A 36 -0.96 -2.03 -8.60
CA VAL A 36 0.39 -2.43 -8.98
C VAL A 36 0.63 -3.89 -8.57
N ASP A 37 0.63 -4.80 -9.53
CA ASP A 37 0.95 -6.21 -9.29
C ASP A 37 2.47 -6.42 -9.27
N LEU A 38 3.02 -6.64 -8.08
CA LEU A 38 4.45 -6.78 -7.89
C LEU A 38 4.99 -8.19 -8.19
N TRP A 39 4.11 -9.19 -8.35
CA TRP A 39 4.56 -10.58 -8.43
C TRP A 39 5.54 -10.85 -9.58
N PRO A 40 5.28 -10.44 -10.84
CA PRO A 40 6.21 -10.66 -11.94
C PRO A 40 7.55 -9.94 -11.76
N ALA A 41 7.53 -8.76 -11.15
CA ALA A 41 8.74 -8.00 -10.85
C ALA A 41 9.58 -8.69 -9.76
N ILE A 42 8.93 -9.28 -8.74
CA ILE A 42 9.57 -10.01 -7.65
C ILE A 42 10.31 -11.24 -8.16
N GLU A 43 9.73 -11.98 -9.10
CA GLU A 43 10.36 -13.15 -9.73
C GLU A 43 11.67 -12.78 -10.46
N LEU A 44 11.73 -11.58 -11.05
CA LEU A 44 12.91 -11.12 -11.79
C LEU A 44 13.98 -10.47 -10.90
N ASN A 45 13.55 -9.65 -9.93
CA ASN A 45 14.43 -8.73 -9.21
C ASN A 45 14.53 -8.98 -7.71
N GLY A 46 13.76 -9.92 -7.20
CA GLY A 46 13.69 -10.25 -5.78
C GLY A 46 12.81 -9.27 -4.97
N ARG A 47 12.19 -9.81 -3.95
CA ARG A 47 11.17 -9.14 -3.13
C ARG A 47 11.66 -7.82 -2.54
N LYS A 48 12.79 -7.81 -1.86
CA LYS A 48 13.29 -6.64 -1.13
C LYS A 48 13.49 -5.42 -2.05
N LYS A 49 14.11 -5.63 -3.22
CA LYS A 49 14.34 -4.56 -4.20
C LYS A 49 13.03 -4.02 -4.75
N VAL A 50 12.14 -4.93 -5.17
CA VAL A 50 10.87 -4.56 -5.81
C VAL A 50 9.95 -3.80 -4.86
N TYR A 51 9.74 -4.30 -3.63
CA TYR A 51 8.94 -3.60 -2.65
C TYR A 51 9.49 -2.21 -2.33
N LYS A 52 10.81 -2.10 -2.10
CA LYS A 52 11.43 -0.80 -1.82
C LYS A 52 11.21 0.19 -2.97
N THR A 53 11.51 -0.21 -4.20
CA THR A 53 11.35 0.65 -5.38
C THR A 53 9.89 1.06 -5.58
N ALA A 54 8.96 0.08 -5.51
CA ALA A 54 7.54 0.36 -5.72
C ALA A 54 6.97 1.29 -4.63
N PHE A 55 7.29 1.07 -3.37
CA PHE A 55 6.82 1.94 -2.30
C PHE A 55 7.42 3.34 -2.37
N GLN A 56 8.70 3.48 -2.72
CA GLN A 56 9.33 4.78 -2.92
C GLN A 56 8.64 5.55 -4.05
N ALA A 57 8.44 4.93 -5.20
CA ALA A 57 7.78 5.54 -6.36
C ALA A 57 6.33 5.96 -6.04
N VAL A 58 5.52 5.04 -5.51
CA VAL A 58 4.10 5.30 -5.23
C VAL A 58 3.92 6.31 -4.09
N CYS A 59 4.75 6.27 -3.04
CA CYS A 59 4.65 7.25 -1.94
C CYS A 59 5.15 8.64 -2.33
N ALA A 60 5.97 8.77 -3.37
CA ALA A 60 6.40 10.06 -3.92
C ALA A 60 5.41 10.61 -4.96
N ASP A 61 4.49 9.81 -5.48
CA ASP A 61 3.54 10.20 -6.52
C ASP A 61 2.59 11.30 -6.03
N PRO A 62 2.49 12.46 -6.72
CA PRO A 62 1.59 13.54 -6.34
C PRO A 62 0.11 13.19 -6.47
N ASN A 63 -0.25 12.20 -7.29
CA ASN A 63 -1.63 11.76 -7.50
C ASN A 63 -2.12 10.77 -6.43
N VAL A 64 -1.22 10.28 -5.56
CA VAL A 64 -1.52 9.30 -4.51
C VAL A 64 -1.67 9.99 -3.17
N ASP A 65 -2.82 9.86 -2.53
CA ASP A 65 -3.09 10.39 -1.19
C ASP A 65 -2.83 9.36 -0.07
N GLY A 66 -2.83 8.06 -0.38
CA GLY A 66 -2.56 6.98 0.57
C GLY A 66 -2.41 5.64 -0.14
N VAL A 67 -1.80 4.69 0.54
CA VAL A 67 -1.43 3.40 -0.04
C VAL A 67 -2.14 2.26 0.68
N LEU A 68 -2.81 1.41 -0.08
CA LEU A 68 -3.33 0.12 0.36
C LEU A 68 -2.45 -0.99 -0.22
N PHE A 69 -1.72 -1.70 0.62
CA PHE A 69 -0.94 -2.84 0.17
C PHE A 69 -1.62 -4.16 0.49
N HIS A 70 -1.37 -5.16 -0.34
CA HIS A 70 -1.70 -6.55 -0.09
C HIS A 70 -0.44 -7.35 0.21
N SER A 71 -0.50 -8.24 1.20
CA SER A 71 0.60 -9.15 1.51
C SER A 71 0.09 -10.50 2.04
N PHE A 72 0.76 -11.57 1.62
CA PHE A 72 0.69 -12.85 2.30
C PHE A 72 1.70 -12.87 3.44
N VAL A 73 1.28 -13.36 4.61
CA VAL A 73 2.12 -13.46 5.81
C VAL A 73 2.28 -14.93 6.23
N GLY A 74 3.45 -15.22 6.80
CA GLY A 74 3.84 -16.58 7.17
C GLY A 74 4.59 -17.35 6.07
N GLY A 75 5.40 -18.32 6.47
CA GLY A 75 6.26 -19.09 5.56
C GLY A 75 7.27 -18.21 4.81
N ILE A 76 7.53 -18.54 3.56
CA ILE A 76 8.47 -17.81 2.68
C ILE A 76 8.00 -16.37 2.40
N ALA A 77 6.70 -16.09 2.55
CA ALA A 77 6.14 -14.75 2.36
C ALA A 77 6.38 -13.78 3.53
N SER A 78 6.93 -14.26 4.65
CA SER A 78 7.16 -13.47 5.87
C SER A 78 8.31 -12.44 5.77
N GLU A 79 9.04 -12.40 4.67
CA GLU A 79 10.22 -11.53 4.47
C GLU A 79 9.88 -10.09 4.02
N THR A 80 8.63 -9.66 4.11
CA THR A 80 8.29 -8.27 3.80
C THR A 80 8.76 -7.38 4.95
N ASP A 81 9.72 -6.50 4.68
CA ASP A 81 10.21 -5.48 5.62
C ASP A 81 9.15 -4.38 5.80
N ILE A 82 8.10 -4.71 6.56
CA ILE A 82 7.00 -3.77 6.80
C ILE A 82 7.45 -2.52 7.57
N THR A 83 8.48 -2.62 8.40
CA THR A 83 9.04 -1.46 9.12
C THR A 83 9.64 -0.47 8.14
N GLY A 84 10.50 -0.91 7.23
CA GLY A 84 11.08 -0.06 6.19
C GLY A 84 10.03 0.53 5.25
N LEU A 85 8.99 -0.24 4.89
CA LEU A 85 7.88 0.26 4.07
C LEU A 85 7.05 1.33 4.80
N ALA A 86 6.78 1.16 6.10
CA ALA A 86 6.09 2.15 6.91
C ALA A 86 6.90 3.45 7.05
N GLU A 87 8.23 3.36 7.13
CA GLU A 87 9.11 4.53 7.13
C GLU A 87 9.08 5.28 5.80
N ILE A 88 9.12 4.58 4.67
CA ILE A 88 8.99 5.18 3.33
C ILE A 88 7.66 5.92 3.21
N ALA A 89 6.55 5.29 3.57
CA ALA A 89 5.23 5.89 3.49
C ALA A 89 5.11 7.13 4.40
N ARG A 90 5.65 7.06 5.62
CA ARG A 90 5.68 8.20 6.56
C ARG A 90 6.50 9.36 6.02
N SER A 91 7.68 9.09 5.44
CA SER A 91 8.54 10.11 4.83
C SER A 91 7.88 10.79 3.63
N GLY A 92 7.08 10.04 2.86
CA GLY A 92 6.26 10.57 1.77
C GLY A 92 4.98 11.27 2.24
N GLY A 93 4.67 11.27 3.54
CA GLY A 93 3.44 11.83 4.09
C GLY A 93 2.17 11.06 3.71
N LYS A 94 2.31 9.79 3.31
CA LYS A 94 1.20 8.96 2.85
C LYS A 94 0.76 7.96 3.93
N PRO A 95 -0.51 7.93 4.34
CA PRO A 95 -1.01 6.88 5.22
C PRO A 95 -0.96 5.52 4.52
N LEU A 96 -0.52 4.49 5.25
CA LEU A 96 -0.38 3.13 4.77
C LEU A 96 -1.42 2.23 5.44
N PHE A 97 -2.10 1.40 4.64
CA PHE A 97 -3.10 0.44 5.07
C PHE A 97 -2.78 -0.94 4.52
N GLY A 98 -3.08 -1.99 5.29
CA GLY A 98 -2.79 -3.36 4.89
C GLY A 98 -4.05 -4.22 4.70
N TRP A 99 -4.06 -4.99 3.63
CA TRP A 99 -4.89 -6.18 3.49
C TRP A 99 -3.98 -7.40 3.52
N VAL A 100 -4.13 -8.25 4.55
CA VAL A 100 -3.17 -9.31 4.84
C VAL A 100 -3.86 -10.67 4.91
N MET A 101 -3.27 -11.65 4.25
CA MET A 101 -3.74 -13.03 4.19
C MET A 101 -2.65 -13.99 4.66
N GLY A 102 -3.07 -15.13 5.24
CA GLY A 102 -2.16 -16.14 5.73
C GLY A 102 -2.79 -17.01 6.81
N LYS A 103 -1.98 -17.78 7.52
CA LYS A 103 -2.45 -18.53 8.69
C LYS A 103 -2.89 -17.55 9.78
N ARG A 104 -3.93 -17.93 10.52
CA ARG A 104 -4.56 -17.06 11.54
C ARG A 104 -3.55 -16.45 12.53
N ASP A 105 -2.63 -17.25 13.03
CA ASP A 105 -1.65 -16.80 14.03
C ASP A 105 -0.63 -15.85 13.40
N ASP A 106 -0.15 -16.13 12.19
CA ASP A 106 0.77 -15.25 11.45
C ASP A 106 0.12 -13.90 11.14
N VAL A 107 -1.13 -13.90 10.67
CA VAL A 107 -1.93 -12.68 10.44
C VAL A 107 -2.10 -11.91 11.74
N HIS A 108 -2.38 -12.58 12.85
CA HIS A 108 -2.53 -11.92 14.15
C HIS A 108 -1.24 -11.24 14.60
N GLN A 109 -0.11 -11.93 14.54
CA GLN A 109 1.21 -11.37 14.89
C GLN A 109 1.60 -10.21 13.98
N PHE A 110 1.38 -10.35 12.69
CA PHE A 110 1.65 -9.27 11.74
C PHE A 110 0.83 -8.01 12.04
N ARG A 111 -0.45 -8.16 12.36
CA ARG A 111 -1.33 -7.06 12.73
C ARG A 111 -0.93 -6.37 14.04
N LEU A 112 -0.42 -7.11 15.02
CA LEU A 112 0.13 -6.51 16.25
C LEU A 112 1.33 -5.65 15.92
N HIS A 113 2.26 -6.15 15.13
CA HIS A 113 3.45 -5.42 14.72
C HIS A 113 3.12 -4.17 13.89
N THR A 114 2.26 -4.29 12.87
CA THR A 114 1.88 -3.14 12.03
C THR A 114 1.14 -2.06 12.81
N ARG A 115 0.37 -2.44 13.84
CA ARG A 115 -0.29 -1.49 14.73
C ARG A 115 0.72 -0.63 15.50
N GLU A 116 1.82 -1.18 15.97
CA GLU A 116 2.90 -0.44 16.64
C GLU A 116 3.57 0.57 15.69
N LEU A 117 3.60 0.26 14.39
CA LEU A 117 4.10 1.15 13.33
C LEU A 117 3.08 2.22 12.89
N GLY A 118 1.86 2.18 13.43
CA GLY A 118 0.77 3.06 13.00
C GLY A 118 0.13 2.67 11.66
N VAL A 119 0.31 1.41 11.23
CA VAL A 119 -0.22 0.87 9.97
C VAL A 119 -1.37 -0.09 10.28
N PRO A 120 -2.64 0.32 10.12
CA PRO A 120 -3.77 -0.59 10.29
C PRO A 120 -3.79 -1.66 9.21
N ALA A 121 -3.87 -2.93 9.62
CA ALA A 121 -3.93 -4.07 8.72
C ALA A 121 -5.12 -4.98 9.06
N PHE A 122 -5.77 -5.52 8.03
CA PHE A 122 -7.02 -6.27 8.12
C PHE A 122 -6.92 -7.57 7.31
N PRO A 123 -7.58 -8.65 7.76
CA PRO A 123 -7.68 -9.87 6.99
C PRO A 123 -8.73 -9.77 5.86
N GLU A 124 -9.64 -8.79 5.92
CA GLU A 124 -10.65 -8.53 4.90
C GLU A 124 -10.37 -7.23 4.16
N LEU A 125 -10.35 -7.30 2.82
CA LEU A 125 -10.11 -6.14 1.96
C LEU A 125 -11.07 -4.98 2.26
N TYR A 126 -12.38 -5.27 2.37
CA TYR A 126 -13.39 -4.24 2.58
C TYR A 126 -13.17 -3.46 3.90
N ARG A 127 -12.69 -4.12 4.96
CA ARG A 127 -12.36 -3.46 6.23
C ARG A 127 -11.17 -2.51 6.10
N ALA A 128 -10.16 -2.89 5.34
CA ALA A 128 -9.02 -2.03 5.05
C ALA A 128 -9.46 -0.76 4.30
N VAL A 129 -10.32 -0.91 3.29
CA VAL A 129 -10.86 0.20 2.50
C VAL A 129 -11.78 1.09 3.32
N GLU A 130 -12.68 0.53 4.16
CA GLU A 130 -13.52 1.29 5.09
C GLU A 130 -12.69 2.13 6.07
N CYS A 131 -11.63 1.55 6.64
CA CYS A 131 -10.72 2.26 7.53
C CYS A 131 -10.03 3.41 6.80
N MET A 132 -9.52 3.18 5.61
CA MET A 132 -8.91 4.19 4.76
C MET A 132 -9.88 5.35 4.48
N ALA A 133 -11.11 5.04 4.06
CA ALA A 133 -12.15 6.03 3.81
C ALA A 133 -12.49 6.87 5.06
N ALA A 134 -12.57 6.24 6.23
CA ALA A 134 -12.82 6.93 7.49
C ALA A 134 -11.71 7.92 7.85
N VAL A 135 -10.44 7.54 7.65
CA VAL A 135 -9.28 8.41 7.89
C VAL A 135 -9.32 9.62 6.97
N PHE A 136 -9.55 9.44 5.66
CA PHE A 136 -9.62 10.55 4.72
C PHE A 136 -10.82 11.46 4.96
N LYS A 137 -11.97 10.89 5.32
CA LYS A 137 -13.15 11.69 5.68
C LYS A 137 -12.87 12.57 6.89
N ARG A 138 -12.21 12.04 7.92
CA ARG A 138 -11.83 12.81 9.12
C ARG A 138 -10.84 13.92 8.80
N SER A 139 -9.82 13.66 7.97
CA SER A 139 -8.84 14.65 7.54
C SER A 139 -9.50 15.84 6.83
N ARG A 140 -10.42 15.58 5.90
CA ARG A 140 -11.19 16.65 5.21
C ARG A 140 -12.04 17.46 6.18
N TYR A 141 -12.61 16.86 7.23
CA TYR A 141 -13.38 17.58 8.27
C TYR A 141 -12.47 18.46 9.13
N SER A 142 -11.27 18.01 9.48
CA SER A 142 -10.32 18.78 10.27
C SER A 142 -9.81 20.01 9.53
N GLN A 143 -9.62 19.92 8.22
CA GLN A 143 -9.22 21.07 7.38
C GLN A 143 -10.34 22.12 7.25
N ARG A 144 -11.61 21.76 7.32
CA ARG A 144 -12.75 22.68 7.26
C ARG A 144 -13.03 23.43 8.56
N LYS A 145 -12.50 22.99 9.69
CA LYS A 145 -12.72 23.62 11.02
C LYS A 145 -11.67 24.65 11.39
N MET A 146 -10.68 24.90 10.53
CA MET A 146 -9.61 25.88 10.76
C MET A 146 -9.82 27.21 10.02
N ILE A 147 -11.07 27.57 9.70
CA ILE A 147 -11.42 28.90 9.15
C ILE A 147 -12.19 29.65 10.22
#